data_bcf5b42de2a39de22ec183b26cec2a18
#
_entry.id   bcf5b42de2a39de22ec183b26cec2a18
#
_cell.length_a   1.000
_cell.length_b   1.000
_cell.length_c   1.000
_cell.angle_alpha   90.00
_cell.angle_beta   90.00
_cell.angle_gamma   90.00
#
_symmetry.space_group_name_H-M   'P 1'
#
loop_
_entity.id
_entity.type
_entity.pdbx_description
1 polymer ?
#
loop_
_entity_poly.entity_id
_entity_poly.type
_entity_poly.pdbx_seq_one_letter_code
_entity_poly.pdbx_strand_id
1 'polypeptide(L)'
;MMGEVLVIVVTWNAMTWLERCLGSVRGSSVKADIMVVDNCSTDGTQEYVRRAFPDAVFVQNDSNAGFGAANNIGIKYALSHGYRYVYLLNQDAWVDKDCIGSMIASLGDGYGLLSPMQTDARGNLDRNFERKCGKFLARHNDSPVVPVPFVMAAHWLVPTQTFRIVGGFSPVFTQYGEDDNFIDRLHYHGLKCGVVRTATAVHDRLDRPSSKERRMRLKCVSVIVKLSNPSACFTGQCLILPFRLLGMSVKNRSLVPLRFFRELSGMIPVLKRTREESKASGAFIF
;
A
#
# COMPACT_ATOMS: atom_id res chain seq x y z
N MET A 1 20.83 -11.79 16.08
CA MET A 1 19.91 -10.75 16.61
C MET A 1 18.99 -10.34 15.48
N MET A 2 17.70 -10.36 15.73
CA MET A 2 16.70 -9.85 14.76
C MET A 2 16.92 -8.36 14.49
N GLY A 3 16.70 -7.94 13.25
CA GLY A 3 16.73 -6.51 12.88
C GLY A 3 15.58 -5.73 13.52
N GLU A 4 15.70 -4.40 13.59
CA GLU A 4 14.57 -3.57 14.02
C GLU A 4 13.49 -3.42 12.93
N VAL A 5 13.82 -3.75 11.67
CA VAL A 5 12.98 -3.56 10.48
C VAL A 5 12.68 -4.91 9.85
N LEU A 6 11.40 -5.18 9.59
CA LEU A 6 10.95 -6.24 8.70
C LEU A 6 10.52 -5.64 7.36
N VAL A 7 11.18 -6.01 6.27
CA VAL A 7 10.73 -5.67 4.92
C VAL A 7 9.81 -6.77 4.43
N ILE A 8 8.57 -6.43 4.13
CA ILE A 8 7.55 -7.34 3.61
C ILE A 8 7.42 -7.13 2.11
N VAL A 9 7.63 -8.19 1.34
CA VAL A 9 7.46 -8.21 -0.11
C VAL A 9 6.38 -9.22 -0.47
N VAL A 10 5.27 -8.73 -1.02
CA VAL A 10 4.23 -9.60 -1.58
C VAL A 10 4.57 -9.91 -3.02
N THR A 11 4.65 -11.20 -3.36
CA THR A 11 5.02 -11.64 -4.71
C THR A 11 3.87 -12.36 -5.43
N TRP A 12 3.79 -12.16 -6.73
CA TRP A 12 2.95 -12.90 -7.67
C TRP A 12 3.58 -12.84 -9.06
N ASN A 13 4.20 -13.97 -9.49
CA ASN A 13 4.95 -14.06 -10.74
C ASN A 13 6.01 -12.94 -10.84
N ALA A 14 6.94 -12.91 -9.88
CA ALA A 14 7.84 -11.80 -9.63
C ALA A 14 9.27 -11.97 -10.19
N MET A 15 9.58 -13.05 -10.89
CA MET A 15 10.94 -13.40 -11.33
C MET A 15 11.68 -12.24 -12.02
N THR A 16 10.98 -11.40 -12.76
CA THR A 16 11.57 -10.25 -13.48
C THR A 16 12.28 -9.26 -12.55
N TRP A 17 11.81 -9.12 -11.31
CA TRP A 17 12.27 -8.04 -10.42
C TRP A 17 12.94 -8.52 -9.14
N LEU A 18 12.76 -9.80 -8.76
CA LEU A 18 13.14 -10.33 -7.44
C LEU A 18 14.59 -10.07 -7.07
N GLU A 19 15.53 -10.29 -8.00
CA GLU A 19 16.96 -10.09 -7.72
C GLU A 19 17.23 -8.65 -7.31
N ARG A 20 16.70 -7.68 -8.06
CA ARG A 20 16.88 -6.26 -7.77
C ARG A 20 16.09 -5.82 -6.53
N CYS A 21 14.85 -6.26 -6.39
CA CYS A 21 14.00 -5.94 -5.27
C CYS A 21 14.62 -6.40 -3.95
N LEU A 22 14.82 -7.71 -3.78
CA LEU A 22 15.35 -8.29 -2.54
C LEU A 22 16.84 -7.97 -2.35
N GLY A 23 17.60 -7.90 -3.44
CA GLY A 23 19.01 -7.51 -3.43
C GLY A 23 19.23 -6.10 -2.90
N SER A 24 18.34 -5.16 -3.23
CA SER A 24 18.42 -3.78 -2.72
C SER A 24 18.22 -3.70 -1.21
N VAL A 25 17.34 -4.53 -0.66
CA VAL A 25 17.13 -4.61 0.80
C VAL A 25 18.36 -5.18 1.48
N ARG A 26 18.94 -6.25 0.93
CA ARG A 26 20.18 -6.84 1.46
C ARG A 26 21.38 -5.87 1.40
N GLY A 27 21.41 -5.00 0.41
CA GLY A 27 22.41 -3.93 0.24
C GLY A 27 22.15 -2.66 1.05
N SER A 28 21.06 -2.59 1.81
CA SER A 28 20.74 -1.41 2.64
C SER A 28 21.79 -1.20 3.74
N SER A 29 22.06 0.07 4.06
CA SER A 29 22.93 0.47 5.17
C SER A 29 22.36 0.12 6.55
N VAL A 30 21.06 -0.11 6.64
CA VAL A 30 20.37 -0.59 7.84
C VAL A 30 20.08 -2.08 7.69
N LYS A 31 20.46 -2.87 8.69
CA LYS A 31 20.11 -4.30 8.72
C LYS A 31 18.58 -4.45 8.81
N ALA A 32 18.00 -5.06 7.78
CA ALA A 32 16.58 -5.38 7.72
C ALA A 32 16.39 -6.87 7.43
N ASP A 33 15.44 -7.49 8.12
CA ASP A 33 15.05 -8.86 7.83
C ASP A 33 14.01 -8.83 6.69
N ILE A 34 14.03 -9.85 5.84
CA ILE A 34 13.15 -9.95 4.67
C ILE A 34 12.08 -11.01 4.92
N MET A 35 10.84 -10.66 4.66
CA MET A 35 9.74 -11.62 4.58
C MET A 35 9.09 -11.54 3.21
N VAL A 36 9.03 -12.66 2.52
CA VAL A 36 8.32 -12.80 1.24
C VAL A 36 7.02 -13.55 1.47
N VAL A 37 5.91 -12.95 1.08
CA VAL A 37 4.59 -13.59 1.08
C VAL A 37 4.17 -13.80 -0.37
N ASP A 38 4.24 -15.05 -0.82
CA ASP A 38 3.98 -15.41 -2.20
C ASP A 38 2.52 -15.76 -2.43
N ASN A 39 1.88 -15.06 -3.35
CA ASN A 39 0.48 -15.24 -3.74
C ASN A 39 0.30 -16.30 -4.82
N CYS A 40 0.85 -17.50 -4.61
CA CYS A 40 0.73 -18.64 -5.51
C CYS A 40 1.34 -18.38 -6.89
N SER A 41 2.62 -17.98 -6.94
CA SER A 41 3.37 -17.81 -8.18
C SER A 41 3.63 -19.13 -8.91
N THR A 42 3.72 -19.07 -10.24
CA THR A 42 3.96 -20.22 -11.11
C THR A 42 5.18 -20.06 -12.04
N ASP A 43 5.97 -19.00 -11.84
CA ASP A 43 7.08 -18.60 -12.73
C ASP A 43 8.48 -18.92 -12.16
N GLY A 44 8.57 -19.73 -11.08
CA GLY A 44 9.84 -20.04 -10.41
C GLY A 44 10.21 -19.06 -9.30
N THR A 45 9.34 -18.10 -8.96
CA THR A 45 9.52 -17.14 -7.85
C THR A 45 9.88 -17.84 -6.54
N GLN A 46 9.20 -18.93 -6.19
CA GLN A 46 9.37 -19.66 -4.94
C GLN A 46 10.74 -20.29 -4.82
N GLU A 47 11.14 -21.02 -5.86
CA GLU A 47 12.44 -21.71 -5.93
C GLU A 47 13.59 -20.71 -5.88
N TYR A 48 13.42 -19.58 -6.59
CA TYR A 48 14.41 -18.52 -6.59
C TYR A 48 14.60 -17.92 -5.20
N VAL A 49 13.52 -17.54 -4.50
CA VAL A 49 13.61 -16.95 -3.16
C VAL A 49 14.28 -17.91 -2.19
N ARG A 50 13.87 -19.18 -2.14
CA ARG A 50 14.44 -20.18 -1.24
C ARG A 50 15.93 -20.41 -1.48
N ARG A 51 16.36 -20.39 -2.75
CA ARG A 51 17.77 -20.59 -3.12
C ARG A 51 18.64 -19.36 -2.90
N ALA A 52 18.17 -18.19 -3.35
CA ALA A 52 18.98 -16.96 -3.38
C ALA A 52 18.89 -16.15 -2.07
N PHE A 53 17.80 -16.33 -1.32
CA PHE A 53 17.52 -15.63 -0.06
C PHE A 53 17.10 -16.60 1.04
N PRO A 54 17.97 -17.58 1.41
CA PRO A 54 17.63 -18.61 2.39
C PRO A 54 17.32 -18.07 3.79
N ASP A 55 17.82 -16.87 4.11
CA ASP A 55 17.58 -16.18 5.39
C ASP A 55 16.23 -15.44 5.43
N ALA A 56 15.55 -15.31 4.29
CA ALA A 56 14.24 -14.66 4.23
C ALA A 56 13.14 -15.57 4.81
N VAL A 57 12.25 -15.00 5.60
CA VAL A 57 11.03 -15.70 6.00
C VAL A 57 10.14 -15.82 4.75
N PHE A 58 9.83 -17.04 4.35
CA PHE A 58 9.02 -17.31 3.17
C PHE A 58 7.68 -17.94 3.55
N VAL A 59 6.60 -17.29 3.15
CA VAL A 59 5.22 -17.79 3.32
C VAL A 59 4.57 -17.97 1.96
N GLN A 60 4.02 -19.16 1.73
CA GLN A 60 3.29 -19.52 0.52
C GLN A 60 1.80 -19.47 0.79
N ASN A 61 1.05 -18.69 0.02
CA ASN A 61 -0.40 -18.76 -0.03
C ASN A 61 -0.87 -19.78 -1.05
N ASP A 62 -1.99 -20.45 -0.78
CA ASP A 62 -2.60 -21.44 -1.68
C ASP A 62 -3.27 -20.79 -2.92
N SER A 63 -3.53 -19.50 -2.84
CA SER A 63 -4.12 -18.70 -3.91
C SER A 63 -3.70 -17.23 -3.81
N ASN A 64 -3.96 -16.44 -4.85
CA ASN A 64 -3.69 -15.00 -4.80
C ASN A 64 -4.71 -14.29 -3.88
N ALA A 65 -4.31 -14.05 -2.64
CA ALA A 65 -5.10 -13.37 -1.61
C ALA A 65 -5.20 -11.84 -1.83
N GLY A 66 -4.47 -11.29 -2.79
CA GLY A 66 -4.34 -9.85 -3.01
C GLY A 66 -3.29 -9.18 -2.12
N PHE A 67 -3.00 -7.90 -2.41
CA PHE A 67 -1.93 -7.15 -1.77
C PHE A 67 -2.17 -6.95 -0.26
N GLY A 68 -3.36 -6.50 0.12
CA GLY A 68 -3.65 -6.17 1.52
C GLY A 68 -3.63 -7.39 2.43
N ALA A 69 -4.29 -8.47 2.04
CA ALA A 69 -4.35 -9.71 2.84
C ALA A 69 -2.97 -10.34 3.01
N ALA A 70 -2.16 -10.39 1.95
CA ALA A 70 -0.80 -10.90 2.01
C ALA A 70 0.11 -10.05 2.90
N ASN A 71 0.02 -8.71 2.82
CA ASN A 71 0.75 -7.83 3.74
C ASN A 71 0.30 -8.01 5.19
N ASN A 72 -0.98 -8.28 5.46
CA ASN A 72 -1.47 -8.54 6.82
C ASN A 72 -0.80 -9.76 7.47
N ILE A 73 -0.42 -10.77 6.69
CA ILE A 73 0.36 -11.91 7.18
C ILE A 73 1.71 -11.43 7.72
N GLY A 74 2.44 -10.63 6.94
CA GLY A 74 3.73 -10.08 7.35
C GLY A 74 3.61 -9.07 8.51
N ILE A 75 2.56 -8.26 8.54
CA ILE A 75 2.31 -7.32 9.63
C ILE A 75 2.06 -8.07 10.95
N LYS A 76 1.24 -9.14 10.93
CA LYS A 76 1.03 -10.00 12.11
C LYS A 76 2.34 -10.63 12.58
N TYR A 77 3.16 -11.11 11.64
CA TYR A 77 4.48 -11.65 11.96
C TYR A 77 5.36 -10.59 12.62
N ALA A 78 5.44 -9.38 12.07
CA ALA A 78 6.22 -8.29 12.65
C ALA A 78 5.79 -7.94 14.08
N LEU A 79 4.49 -7.87 14.32
CA LEU A 79 3.91 -7.56 15.63
C LEU A 79 4.21 -8.65 16.67
N SER A 80 4.15 -9.93 16.29
CA SER A 80 4.40 -11.07 17.18
C SER A 80 5.88 -11.28 17.48
N HIS A 81 6.79 -10.81 16.61
CA HIS A 81 8.24 -10.96 16.76
C HIS A 81 8.93 -9.68 17.26
N GLY A 82 8.19 -8.63 17.60
CA GLY A 82 8.75 -7.44 18.24
C GLY A 82 9.54 -6.49 17.32
N TYR A 83 9.32 -6.55 16.02
CA TYR A 83 9.89 -5.55 15.11
C TYR A 83 9.37 -4.15 15.44
N ARG A 84 10.24 -3.16 15.35
CA ARG A 84 9.87 -1.74 15.57
C ARG A 84 9.23 -1.12 14.34
N TYR A 85 9.69 -1.54 13.17
CA TYR A 85 9.27 -1.00 11.88
C TYR A 85 8.93 -2.11 10.90
N VAL A 86 7.95 -1.85 10.08
CA VAL A 86 7.65 -2.62 8.85
C VAL A 86 7.93 -1.73 7.67
N TYR A 87 8.65 -2.26 6.68
CA TYR A 87 8.78 -1.64 5.38
C TYR A 87 7.99 -2.45 4.36
N LEU A 88 6.91 -1.88 3.82
CA LEU A 88 6.17 -2.49 2.72
C LEU A 88 6.87 -2.14 1.42
N LEU A 89 7.26 -3.16 0.66
CA LEU A 89 7.97 -3.03 -0.60
C LEU A 89 7.26 -3.82 -1.69
N ASN A 90 6.89 -3.17 -2.78
CA ASN A 90 6.35 -3.87 -3.93
C ASN A 90 7.43 -4.73 -4.61
N GLN A 91 7.02 -5.86 -5.21
CA GLN A 91 7.92 -6.77 -5.93
C GLN A 91 8.65 -6.12 -7.11
N ASP A 92 8.05 -5.07 -7.73
CA ASP A 92 8.56 -4.30 -8.87
C ASP A 92 9.22 -2.97 -8.42
N ALA A 93 9.78 -2.98 -7.20
CA ALA A 93 10.38 -1.81 -6.59
C ALA A 93 11.70 -2.16 -5.88
N TRP A 94 12.57 -1.17 -5.68
CA TRP A 94 13.84 -1.33 -4.94
C TRP A 94 14.24 -0.03 -4.25
N VAL A 95 15.02 -0.14 -3.21
CA VAL A 95 15.43 0.98 -2.37
C VAL A 95 16.88 1.37 -2.66
N ASP A 96 17.19 2.67 -2.55
CA ASP A 96 18.57 3.11 -2.48
C ASP A 96 19.19 2.70 -1.14
N LYS A 97 20.52 2.57 -1.11
CA LYS A 97 21.27 2.04 0.03
C LYS A 97 20.89 2.66 1.38
N ASP A 98 20.72 3.99 1.44
CA ASP A 98 20.44 4.72 2.68
C ASP A 98 18.95 5.05 2.88
N CYS A 99 18.09 4.59 2.00
CA CYS A 99 16.66 4.94 1.98
C CYS A 99 15.97 4.60 3.31
N ILE A 100 16.08 3.34 3.77
CA ILE A 100 15.40 2.89 5.00
C ILE A 100 15.94 3.65 6.21
N GLY A 101 17.26 3.81 6.31
CA GLY A 101 17.91 4.54 7.40
C GLY A 101 17.49 6.00 7.46
N SER A 102 17.47 6.70 6.33
CA SER A 102 17.01 8.08 6.23
C SER A 102 15.56 8.24 6.65
N MET A 103 14.70 7.28 6.31
CA MET A 103 13.29 7.32 6.71
C MET A 103 13.11 7.09 8.21
N ILE A 104 13.86 6.16 8.81
CA ILE A 104 13.83 5.93 10.26
C ILE A 104 14.31 7.18 11.01
N ALA A 105 15.43 7.78 10.58
CA ALA A 105 15.96 8.99 11.17
C ALA A 105 15.02 10.21 11.04
N SER A 106 14.16 10.21 10.02
CA SER A 106 13.22 11.28 9.73
C SER A 106 11.84 11.09 10.40
N LEU A 107 11.63 9.97 11.11
CA LEU A 107 10.35 9.70 11.75
C LEU A 107 10.15 10.59 12.96
N GLY A 108 9.30 11.59 12.81
CA GLY A 108 8.92 12.54 13.87
C GLY A 108 7.52 12.28 14.42
N ASP A 109 7.16 13.04 15.44
CA ASP A 109 5.87 12.93 16.11
C ASP A 109 4.68 13.15 15.18
N GLY A 110 3.68 12.33 15.35
CA GLY A 110 2.44 12.38 14.59
C GLY A 110 2.50 11.72 13.20
N TYR A 111 3.67 11.27 12.72
CA TYR A 111 3.75 10.47 11.52
C TYR A 111 3.55 8.99 11.85
N GLY A 112 2.50 8.41 11.31
CA GLY A 112 2.25 6.97 11.37
C GLY A 112 2.78 6.21 10.15
N LEU A 113 3.23 6.93 9.11
CA LEU A 113 3.70 6.35 7.86
C LEU A 113 4.60 7.36 7.13
N LEU A 114 5.74 6.88 6.63
CA LEU A 114 6.62 7.63 5.73
C LEU A 114 6.80 6.89 4.40
N SER A 115 7.02 7.66 3.34
CA SER A 115 7.41 7.18 2.02
C SER A 115 8.68 7.92 1.56
N PRO A 116 9.58 7.30 0.80
CA PRO A 116 10.66 8.01 0.13
C PRO A 116 10.13 8.80 -1.07
N MET A 117 10.98 9.59 -1.67
CA MET A 117 10.81 10.07 -3.04
C MET A 117 10.79 8.86 -3.98
N GLN A 118 9.71 8.69 -4.74
CA GLN A 118 9.56 7.55 -5.66
C GLN A 118 9.93 7.97 -7.07
N THR A 119 10.87 7.27 -7.67
CA THR A 119 11.31 7.46 -9.06
C THR A 119 10.93 6.27 -9.93
N ASP A 120 10.98 6.45 -11.23
CA ASP A 120 10.96 5.36 -12.20
C ASP A 120 12.38 4.75 -12.36
N ALA A 121 12.51 3.65 -13.10
CA ALA A 121 13.79 2.99 -13.36
C ALA A 121 14.80 3.86 -14.17
N ARG A 122 14.37 5.01 -14.70
CA ARG A 122 15.20 5.98 -15.43
C ARG A 122 15.65 7.15 -14.54
N GLY A 123 15.24 7.17 -13.26
CA GLY A 123 15.57 8.22 -12.31
C GLY A 123 14.64 9.43 -12.34
N ASN A 124 13.58 9.44 -13.15
CA ASN A 124 12.58 10.51 -13.09
C ASN A 124 11.59 10.24 -11.97
N LEU A 125 10.94 11.29 -11.45
CA LEU A 125 9.84 11.08 -10.51
C LEU A 125 8.77 10.16 -11.11
N ASP A 126 8.31 9.16 -10.34
CA ASP A 126 7.18 8.33 -10.77
C ASP A 126 5.97 9.21 -11.05
N ARG A 127 5.39 9.10 -12.24
CA ARG A 127 4.28 9.97 -12.69
C ARG A 127 3.07 9.97 -11.75
N ASN A 128 2.76 8.83 -11.13
CA ASN A 128 1.64 8.75 -10.19
C ASN A 128 2.01 9.39 -8.85
N PHE A 129 3.24 9.22 -8.41
CA PHE A 129 3.78 9.88 -7.23
C PHE A 129 3.80 11.40 -7.42
N GLU A 130 4.34 11.90 -8.52
CA GLU A 130 4.36 13.33 -8.85
C GLU A 130 2.95 13.93 -8.88
N ARG A 131 2.01 13.26 -9.54
CA ARG A 131 0.61 13.70 -9.62
C ARG A 131 -0.05 13.81 -8.25
N LYS A 132 0.27 12.93 -7.31
CA LYS A 132 -0.34 12.86 -5.97
C LYS A 132 0.39 13.76 -4.96
N CYS A 133 1.71 13.76 -4.97
CA CYS A 133 2.56 14.42 -3.96
C CYS A 133 3.21 15.72 -4.45
N GLY A 134 3.44 15.91 -5.76
CA GLY A 134 4.26 16.97 -6.32
C GLY A 134 3.88 18.37 -5.86
N LYS A 135 2.58 18.71 -5.84
CA LYS A 135 2.12 20.02 -5.35
C LYS A 135 2.43 20.30 -3.87
N PHE A 136 2.46 19.24 -3.04
CA PHE A 136 2.77 19.36 -1.62
C PHE A 136 4.27 19.49 -1.43
N LEU A 137 5.06 18.72 -2.19
CA LEU A 137 6.50 18.84 -2.25
C LEU A 137 6.94 20.24 -2.66
N ALA A 138 6.32 20.83 -3.68
CA ALA A 138 6.62 22.17 -4.13
C ALA A 138 6.27 23.28 -3.11
N ARG A 139 5.26 23.06 -2.26
CA ARG A 139 4.83 24.03 -1.23
C ARG A 139 5.70 24.03 0.03
N HIS A 140 6.42 22.95 0.29
CA HIS A 140 7.20 22.73 1.51
C HIS A 140 8.67 22.45 1.19
N ASN A 141 9.30 23.30 0.36
CA ASN A 141 10.64 23.05 -0.18
C ASN A 141 11.72 22.86 0.90
N ASP A 142 11.60 23.53 2.05
CA ASP A 142 12.60 23.51 3.11
C ASP A 142 12.37 22.41 4.17
N SER A 143 11.26 21.66 4.06
CA SER A 143 10.94 20.61 5.03
C SER A 143 11.59 19.28 4.65
N PRO A 144 12.36 18.64 5.53
CA PRO A 144 12.96 17.33 5.26
C PRO A 144 11.89 16.23 5.12
N VAL A 145 10.78 16.37 5.85
CA VAL A 145 9.59 15.51 5.74
C VAL A 145 8.40 16.37 5.34
N VAL A 146 7.80 16.07 4.22
CA VAL A 146 6.64 16.80 3.69
C VAL A 146 5.37 16.04 4.01
N PRO A 147 4.43 16.61 4.81
CA PRO A 147 3.14 15.97 5.01
C PRO A 147 2.34 15.95 3.72
N VAL A 148 1.78 14.81 3.40
CA VAL A 148 0.95 14.60 2.20
C VAL A 148 -0.37 13.96 2.58
N PRO A 149 -1.48 14.24 1.87
CA PRO A 149 -2.77 13.62 2.18
C PRO A 149 -2.84 12.15 1.77
N PHE A 150 -1.93 11.71 0.90
CA PHE A 150 -1.88 10.35 0.37
C PHE A 150 -0.54 10.08 -0.31
N VAL A 151 -0.04 8.86 -0.14
CA VAL A 151 1.07 8.29 -0.93
C VAL A 151 0.79 6.79 -1.15
N MET A 152 1.12 6.27 -2.33
CA MET A 152 0.86 4.87 -2.68
C MET A 152 1.79 3.90 -1.92
N ALA A 153 1.29 2.70 -1.66
CA ALA A 153 1.93 1.67 -0.85
C ALA A 153 3.07 0.90 -1.53
N ALA A 154 3.73 1.47 -2.55
CA ALA A 154 4.90 0.84 -3.18
C ALA A 154 6.11 0.80 -2.25
N HIS A 155 6.21 1.82 -1.39
CA HIS A 155 7.29 2.05 -0.43
C HIS A 155 6.73 2.73 0.81
N TRP A 156 6.43 1.98 1.86
CA TRP A 156 5.98 2.53 3.13
C TRP A 156 6.85 2.05 4.29
N LEU A 157 7.45 2.97 5.01
CA LEU A 157 7.98 2.70 6.35
C LEU A 157 6.88 3.01 7.37
N VAL A 158 6.49 2.01 8.14
CA VAL A 158 5.40 2.10 9.12
C VAL A 158 5.89 1.60 10.47
N PRO A 159 5.88 2.43 11.53
CA PRO A 159 6.10 1.95 12.88
C PRO A 159 5.06 0.88 13.24
N THR A 160 5.47 -0.21 13.88
CA THR A 160 4.53 -1.28 14.27
C THR A 160 3.43 -0.77 15.21
N GLN A 161 3.72 0.28 15.98
CA GLN A 161 2.72 0.97 16.79
C GLN A 161 1.57 1.54 15.95
N THR A 162 1.82 1.98 14.72
CA THR A 162 0.76 2.42 13.80
C THR A 162 -0.24 1.30 13.52
N PHE A 163 0.23 0.06 13.32
CA PHE A 163 -0.68 -1.08 13.11
C PHE A 163 -1.47 -1.45 14.37
N ARG A 164 -0.95 -1.18 15.56
CA ARG A 164 -1.71 -1.33 16.81
C ARG A 164 -2.84 -0.31 16.94
N ILE A 165 -2.67 0.86 16.36
CA ILE A 165 -3.65 1.95 16.36
C ILE A 165 -4.61 1.81 15.17
N VAL A 166 -4.09 1.79 13.96
CA VAL A 166 -4.88 1.82 12.72
C VAL A 166 -5.38 0.44 12.31
N GLY A 167 -4.64 -0.60 12.67
CA GLY A 167 -4.88 -1.97 12.22
C GLY A 167 -4.19 -2.31 10.91
N GLY A 168 -4.58 -3.42 10.30
CA GLY A 168 -4.08 -3.90 9.02
C GLY A 168 -4.88 -3.38 7.82
N PHE A 169 -4.66 -3.97 6.66
CA PHE A 169 -5.44 -3.69 5.46
C PHE A 169 -6.84 -4.29 5.57
N SER A 170 -7.84 -3.55 5.12
CA SER A 170 -9.24 -3.99 5.17
C SER A 170 -9.50 -5.13 4.17
N PRO A 171 -10.19 -6.21 4.58
CA PRO A 171 -10.49 -7.35 3.72
C PRO A 171 -11.51 -7.05 2.60
N VAL A 172 -12.11 -5.87 2.61
CA VAL A 172 -13.04 -5.43 1.54
C VAL A 172 -12.30 -5.21 0.22
N PHE A 173 -11.00 -4.90 0.27
CA PHE A 173 -10.18 -4.65 -0.91
C PHE A 173 -9.39 -5.90 -1.27
N THR A 174 -9.70 -6.49 -2.40
CA THR A 174 -8.92 -7.61 -2.95
C THR A 174 -7.77 -7.12 -3.83
N GLN A 175 -7.99 -6.03 -4.56
CA GLN A 175 -6.97 -5.39 -5.40
C GLN A 175 -7.34 -3.93 -5.66
N TYR A 176 -6.45 -3.01 -5.31
CA TYR A 176 -6.56 -1.55 -5.37
C TYR A 176 -7.57 -0.94 -4.38
N GLY A 177 -7.21 0.23 -3.87
CA GLY A 177 -7.99 1.00 -2.90
C GLY A 177 -7.67 0.65 -1.44
N GLU A 178 -6.92 -0.41 -1.20
CA GLU A 178 -6.45 -0.80 0.12
C GLU A 178 -5.52 0.25 0.75
N ASP A 179 -4.65 0.86 -0.07
CA ASP A 179 -3.76 1.94 0.34
C ASP A 179 -4.52 3.24 0.63
N ASP A 180 -5.44 3.65 -0.25
CA ASP A 180 -6.33 4.79 0.00
C ASP A 180 -7.12 4.59 1.32
N ASN A 181 -7.70 3.40 1.53
CA ASN A 181 -8.45 3.09 2.75
C ASN A 181 -7.56 3.07 4.00
N PHE A 182 -6.34 2.52 3.91
CA PHE A 182 -5.41 2.52 5.05
C PHE A 182 -5.06 3.95 5.47
N ILE A 183 -4.78 4.83 4.52
CA ILE A 183 -4.46 6.25 4.79
C ILE A 183 -5.69 7.01 5.31
N ASP A 184 -6.90 6.75 4.80
CA ASP A 184 -8.13 7.33 5.36
C ASP A 184 -8.30 6.97 6.84
N ARG A 185 -7.99 5.72 7.22
CA ARG A 185 -8.02 5.25 8.62
C ARG A 185 -6.86 5.83 9.44
N LEU A 186 -5.67 5.97 8.86
CA LEU A 186 -4.54 6.64 9.48
C LEU A 186 -4.93 8.06 9.92
N HIS A 187 -5.54 8.81 9.02
CA HIS A 187 -6.01 10.17 9.32
C HIS A 187 -7.17 10.19 10.34
N TYR A 188 -8.08 9.22 10.27
CA TYR A 188 -9.16 9.07 11.26
C TYR A 188 -8.61 8.91 12.69
N HIS A 189 -7.51 8.18 12.84
CA HIS A 189 -6.82 7.98 14.12
C HIS A 189 -5.84 9.11 14.47
N GLY A 190 -5.87 10.24 13.77
CA GLY A 190 -5.07 11.44 14.07
C GLY A 190 -3.61 11.36 13.64
N LEU A 191 -3.22 10.35 12.88
CA LEU A 191 -1.86 10.19 12.37
C LEU A 191 -1.71 10.80 10.96
N LYS A 192 -0.47 11.12 10.59
CA LYS A 192 -0.11 11.72 9.29
C LYS A 192 0.72 10.75 8.47
N CYS A 193 0.66 10.88 7.16
CA CYS A 193 1.67 10.31 6.26
C CYS A 193 2.56 11.42 5.69
N GLY A 194 3.82 11.08 5.41
CA GLY A 194 4.81 12.04 4.91
C GLY A 194 5.73 11.45 3.85
N VAL A 195 6.36 12.34 3.10
CA VAL A 195 7.42 12.01 2.13
C VAL A 195 8.75 12.54 2.65
N VAL A 196 9.76 11.68 2.73
CA VAL A 196 11.13 12.03 3.15
C VAL A 196 11.94 12.40 1.92
N ARG A 197 12.42 13.64 1.84
CA ARG A 197 13.16 14.16 0.69
C ARG A 197 14.53 13.53 0.48
N THR A 198 15.18 13.16 1.57
CA THR A 198 16.53 12.58 1.57
C THR A 198 16.55 11.07 1.33
N ALA A 199 15.37 10.44 1.24
CA ALA A 199 15.22 9.03 0.94
C ALA A 199 14.71 8.87 -0.49
N THR A 200 15.33 7.99 -1.28
CA THR A 200 14.93 7.71 -2.66
C THR A 200 14.74 6.21 -2.86
N ALA A 201 13.74 5.86 -3.65
CA ALA A 201 13.47 4.49 -4.04
C ALA A 201 12.82 4.45 -5.42
N VAL A 202 12.99 3.33 -6.10
CA VAL A 202 12.49 3.14 -7.48
C VAL A 202 11.26 2.25 -7.49
N HIS A 203 10.27 2.63 -8.27
CA HIS A 203 9.10 1.82 -8.57
C HIS A 203 9.02 1.60 -10.10
N ASP A 204 9.42 0.42 -10.55
CA ASP A 204 9.47 0.06 -11.96
C ASP A 204 8.09 -0.38 -12.47
N ARG A 205 7.30 0.61 -12.80
CA ARG A 205 6.00 0.35 -13.44
C ARG A 205 6.22 0.03 -14.92
N LEU A 206 6.34 -1.25 -15.24
CA LEU A 206 6.25 -1.64 -16.63
C LEU A 206 4.90 -1.18 -17.21
N ASP A 207 4.91 -0.61 -18.42
CA ASP A 207 3.71 -0.23 -19.15
C ASP A 207 2.87 -1.48 -19.44
N ARG A 208 1.98 -1.82 -18.49
CA ARG A 208 1.05 -2.95 -18.65
C ARG A 208 -0.16 -2.48 -19.45
N PRO A 209 -0.43 -3.03 -20.62
CA PRO A 209 -1.62 -2.69 -21.38
C PRO A 209 -2.87 -2.98 -20.53
N SER A 210 -3.75 -2.01 -20.45
CA SER A 210 -4.99 -2.16 -19.68
C SER A 210 -6.19 -1.86 -20.56
N SER A 211 -7.18 -2.75 -20.59
CA SER A 211 -8.42 -2.53 -21.31
C SER A 211 -9.19 -1.31 -20.78
N LYS A 212 -10.01 -0.69 -21.63
CA LYS A 212 -10.87 0.44 -21.23
C LYS A 212 -11.79 0.02 -20.06
N GLU A 213 -12.29 -1.21 -20.09
CA GLU A 213 -13.13 -1.77 -19.05
C GLU A 213 -12.41 -1.90 -17.71
N ARG A 214 -11.19 -2.48 -17.71
CA ARG A 214 -10.36 -2.59 -16.50
C ARG A 214 -10.07 -1.23 -15.90
N ARG A 215 -9.67 -0.24 -16.73
CA ARG A 215 -9.43 1.13 -16.25
C ARG A 215 -10.69 1.75 -15.62
N MET A 216 -11.88 1.44 -16.17
CA MET A 216 -13.12 1.95 -15.63
C MET A 216 -13.49 1.27 -14.31
N ARG A 217 -13.31 -0.05 -14.20
CA ARG A 217 -13.50 -0.78 -12.93
C ARG A 217 -12.58 -0.22 -11.83
N LEU A 218 -11.32 0.07 -12.12
CA LEU A 218 -10.39 0.71 -11.18
C LEU A 218 -10.89 2.09 -10.72
N LYS A 219 -11.49 2.89 -11.62
CA LYS A 219 -12.13 4.15 -11.21
C LYS A 219 -13.33 3.91 -10.27
N CYS A 220 -14.09 2.84 -10.46
CA CYS A 220 -15.22 2.49 -9.59
C CYS A 220 -14.77 2.11 -8.16
N VAL A 221 -13.56 1.56 -7.98
CA VAL A 221 -13.00 1.26 -6.65
C VAL A 221 -12.96 2.50 -5.76
N SER A 222 -12.73 3.69 -6.33
CA SER A 222 -12.78 4.95 -5.57
C SER A 222 -14.11 5.19 -4.85
N VAL A 223 -15.17 4.55 -5.28
CA VAL A 223 -16.49 4.63 -4.62
C VAL A 223 -16.51 3.73 -3.38
N ILE A 224 -15.91 2.54 -3.46
CA ILE A 224 -15.74 1.64 -2.31
C ILE A 224 -14.91 2.35 -1.24
N VAL A 225 -13.77 2.97 -1.63
CA VAL A 225 -12.91 3.73 -0.72
C VAL A 225 -13.73 4.79 0.03
N LYS A 226 -14.56 5.58 -0.68
CA LYS A 226 -15.38 6.62 -0.04
C LYS A 226 -16.45 6.08 0.91
N LEU A 227 -17.05 4.94 0.58
CA LEU A 227 -18.00 4.27 1.47
C LEU A 227 -17.32 3.66 2.70
N SER A 228 -16.07 3.22 2.56
CA SER A 228 -15.29 2.61 3.63
C SER A 228 -14.57 3.64 4.51
N ASN A 229 -14.54 4.93 4.13
CA ASN A 229 -13.85 5.98 4.88
C ASN A 229 -14.55 6.24 6.22
N PRO A 230 -13.88 6.01 7.37
CA PRO A 230 -14.51 6.16 8.70
C PRO A 230 -14.90 7.60 9.04
N SER A 231 -14.26 8.60 8.45
CA SER A 231 -14.57 10.03 8.67
C SER A 231 -15.75 10.53 7.84
N ALA A 232 -16.15 9.82 6.79
CA ALA A 232 -17.23 10.25 5.90
C ALA A 232 -18.61 9.92 6.47
N CYS A 233 -19.65 10.68 6.11
CA CYS A 233 -21.04 10.33 6.39
C CYS A 233 -21.48 9.18 5.49
N PHE A 234 -21.67 7.97 6.04
CA PHE A 234 -22.00 6.77 5.27
C PHE A 234 -23.32 6.90 4.50
N THR A 235 -24.39 7.36 5.18
CA THR A 235 -25.70 7.56 4.56
C THR A 235 -25.65 8.59 3.44
N GLY A 236 -24.93 9.70 3.64
CA GLY A 236 -24.70 10.69 2.61
C GLY A 236 -23.97 10.14 1.39
N GLN A 237 -22.94 9.30 1.61
CA GLN A 237 -22.24 8.62 0.51
C GLN A 237 -23.16 7.65 -0.25
N CYS A 238 -24.03 6.91 0.45
CA CYS A 238 -25.01 6.02 -0.17
C CYS A 238 -26.04 6.80 -1.02
N LEU A 239 -26.53 7.93 -0.54
CA LEU A 239 -27.48 8.77 -1.28
C LEU A 239 -26.87 9.36 -2.57
N ILE A 240 -25.62 9.75 -2.54
CA ILE A 240 -24.92 10.33 -3.70
C ILE A 240 -24.44 9.25 -4.68
N LEU A 241 -24.37 7.99 -4.24
CA LEU A 241 -23.81 6.88 -5.00
C LEU A 241 -24.37 6.72 -6.42
N PRO A 242 -25.71 6.69 -6.64
CA PRO A 242 -26.28 6.52 -7.99
C PRO A 242 -25.86 7.65 -8.93
N PHE A 243 -25.92 8.90 -8.45
CA PHE A 243 -25.54 10.08 -9.24
C PHE A 243 -24.07 10.08 -9.61
N ARG A 244 -23.20 9.66 -8.69
CA ARG A 244 -21.77 9.55 -8.94
C ARG A 244 -21.45 8.51 -10.02
N LEU A 245 -22.07 7.33 -9.96
CA LEU A 245 -21.87 6.28 -10.95
C LEU A 245 -22.47 6.64 -12.31
N LEU A 246 -23.62 7.29 -12.32
CA LEU A 246 -24.22 7.83 -13.54
C LEU A 246 -23.31 8.89 -14.18
N GLY A 247 -22.80 9.84 -13.40
CA GLY A 247 -21.84 10.85 -13.88
C GLY A 247 -20.57 10.23 -14.42
N MET A 248 -20.05 9.18 -13.78
CA MET A 248 -18.90 8.42 -14.29
C MET A 248 -19.22 7.72 -15.61
N SER A 249 -20.41 7.14 -15.76
CA SER A 249 -20.88 6.51 -16.99
C SER A 249 -20.94 7.50 -18.15
N VAL A 250 -21.57 8.63 -17.95
CA VAL A 250 -21.73 9.70 -18.97
C VAL A 250 -20.36 10.25 -19.36
N LYS A 251 -19.56 10.69 -18.37
CA LYS A 251 -18.23 11.29 -18.61
C LYS A 251 -17.28 10.38 -19.38
N ASN A 252 -17.32 9.07 -19.13
CA ASN A 252 -16.39 8.12 -19.74
C ASN A 252 -17.03 7.31 -20.88
N ARG A 253 -18.27 7.59 -21.24
CA ARG A 253 -19.05 6.85 -22.26
C ARG A 253 -18.92 5.33 -22.06
N SER A 254 -19.30 4.86 -20.84
CA SER A 254 -19.12 3.45 -20.43
C SER A 254 -20.25 3.02 -19.52
N LEU A 255 -20.79 1.83 -19.74
CA LEU A 255 -21.82 1.23 -18.89
C LEU A 255 -21.26 0.49 -17.66
N VAL A 256 -19.94 0.35 -17.58
CA VAL A 256 -19.26 -0.33 -16.46
C VAL A 256 -19.67 0.22 -15.09
N PRO A 257 -19.72 1.56 -14.84
CA PRO A 257 -20.16 2.08 -13.54
C PRO A 257 -21.60 1.71 -13.19
N LEU A 258 -22.51 1.64 -14.16
CA LEU A 258 -23.90 1.24 -13.91
C LEU A 258 -24.00 -0.25 -13.56
N ARG A 259 -23.26 -1.12 -14.25
CA ARG A 259 -23.17 -2.54 -13.89
C ARG A 259 -22.55 -2.73 -12.49
N PHE A 260 -21.51 -1.96 -12.18
CA PHE A 260 -20.87 -1.95 -10.88
C PHE A 260 -21.80 -1.53 -9.74
N PHE A 261 -22.82 -0.70 -10.00
CA PHE A 261 -23.82 -0.34 -9.01
C PHE A 261 -24.56 -1.55 -8.44
N ARG A 262 -24.90 -2.54 -9.28
CA ARG A 262 -25.54 -3.77 -8.83
C ARG A 262 -24.63 -4.62 -7.94
N GLU A 263 -23.36 -4.75 -8.31
CA GLU A 263 -22.36 -5.44 -7.49
C GLU A 263 -22.20 -4.73 -6.14
N LEU A 264 -22.05 -3.41 -6.17
CA LEU A 264 -21.82 -2.58 -4.99
C LEU A 264 -23.01 -2.57 -4.04
N SER A 265 -24.25 -2.59 -4.55
CA SER A 265 -25.46 -2.61 -3.69
C SER A 265 -25.49 -3.85 -2.79
N GLY A 266 -25.04 -5.00 -3.28
CA GLY A 266 -24.87 -6.23 -2.49
C GLY A 266 -23.78 -6.12 -1.43
N MET A 267 -22.77 -5.26 -1.65
CA MET A 267 -21.65 -5.06 -0.71
C MET A 267 -21.96 -4.05 0.41
N ILE A 268 -23.01 -3.24 0.30
CA ILE A 268 -23.31 -2.16 1.27
C ILE A 268 -23.33 -2.63 2.73
N PRO A 269 -23.96 -3.77 3.11
CA PRO A 269 -23.94 -4.25 4.48
C PRO A 269 -22.52 -4.56 4.98
N VAL A 270 -21.71 -5.20 4.14
CA VAL A 270 -20.30 -5.53 4.44
C VAL A 270 -19.47 -4.25 4.57
N LEU A 271 -19.64 -3.30 3.66
CA LEU A 271 -18.96 -2.00 3.71
C LEU A 271 -19.31 -1.21 4.97
N LYS A 272 -20.56 -1.24 5.38
CA LYS A 272 -20.99 -0.60 6.64
C LYS A 272 -20.32 -1.24 7.84
N ARG A 273 -20.33 -2.58 7.92
CA ARG A 273 -19.71 -3.33 9.02
C ARG A 273 -18.20 -3.08 9.07
N THR A 274 -17.47 -3.31 7.99
CA THR A 274 -16.00 -3.13 7.97
C THR A 274 -15.59 -1.69 8.22
N ARG A 275 -16.41 -0.71 7.80
CA ARG A 275 -16.19 0.69 8.13
C ARG A 275 -16.32 0.95 9.64
N GLU A 276 -17.33 0.39 10.31
CA GLU A 276 -17.46 0.52 11.77
C GLU A 276 -16.31 -0.21 12.49
N GLU A 277 -15.95 -1.42 12.07
CA GLU A 277 -14.78 -2.15 12.58
C GLU A 277 -13.50 -1.33 12.46
N SER A 278 -13.32 -0.60 11.35
CA SER A 278 -12.13 0.20 11.08
C SER A 278 -11.91 1.40 12.00
N LYS A 279 -12.91 1.75 12.80
CA LYS A 279 -12.81 2.80 13.83
C LYS A 279 -12.16 2.30 15.13
N ALA A 280 -12.13 1.02 15.33
CA ALA A 280 -11.49 0.41 16.49
C ALA A 280 -9.97 0.33 16.28
N SER A 281 -9.22 0.45 17.36
CA SER A 281 -7.77 0.24 17.34
C SER A 281 -7.44 -1.20 16.96
N GLY A 282 -6.41 -1.38 16.12
CA GLY A 282 -5.94 -2.70 15.70
C GLY A 282 -6.87 -3.45 14.73
N ALA A 283 -7.85 -2.78 14.12
CA ALA A 283 -8.81 -3.38 13.19
C ALA A 283 -8.11 -4.24 12.11
N PHE A 284 -8.70 -5.40 11.77
CA PHE A 284 -8.25 -6.34 10.74
C PHE A 284 -6.92 -7.07 11.02
N ILE A 285 -6.30 -6.85 12.20
CA ILE A 285 -5.08 -7.55 12.63
C ILE A 285 -5.36 -8.48 13.83
N PHE A 286 -6.14 -8.03 14.79
CA PHE A 286 -6.48 -8.73 16.03
C PHE A 286 -7.91 -9.25 16.01
#